data_8fbf2772a22f6dd5457175fd95341986
#
_entry.id   8fbf2772a22f6dd5457175fd95341986
#
_cell.length_a   1.000
_cell.length_b   1.000
_cell.length_c   1.000
_cell.angle_alpha   90.00
_cell.angle_beta   90.00
_cell.angle_gamma   90.00
#
_symmetry.space_group_name_H-M   'P 1'
#
loop_
_entity.id
_entity.type
_entity.pdbx_description
1 polymer ?
#
loop_
_entity_poly.entity_id
_entity_poly.type
_entity_poly.pdbx_seq_one_letter_code
_entity_poly.pdbx_strand_id
1 'polypeptide(L)'
;MGSFLAAEDRAHVDLFPSHNYRPGLEKFDGTPLYERQNPAEAIHPFWGTLLYNYGSPMVKDFLISNACFWAEVYHADGLRMDDVDAMLYLDYGRNQGEWTPNIYGTNENLDALEFLKHLNSVIKERNPGLLLVAQENGLWPELTDSVENDHLGFDYKWSGGWTKDLLEYLSKDPIERKNYHDQLTMSMLYAYCEHYILTLGSRDVGTLKDFADKLPGSEEQKNAQIREAYAYMMLHPGCKMMAPDKDMPKELEVFVKDLNNMYLAHPALYQLDDE
;
A
#
# COMPACT_ATOMS: atom_id res chain seq x y z
N MET A 1 12.01 -15.80 3.65
CA MET A 1 11.03 -14.95 2.94
C MET A 1 11.64 -13.72 2.25
N GLY A 2 12.78 -13.23 2.65
CA GLY A 2 13.45 -12.06 2.04
C GLY A 2 13.83 -12.15 0.54
N SER A 3 13.63 -13.29 -0.11
CA SER A 3 13.95 -13.47 -1.56
C SER A 3 12.80 -13.08 -2.50
N PHE A 4 11.64 -12.68 -1.96
CA PHE A 4 10.43 -12.47 -2.78
C PHE A 4 10.54 -11.29 -3.74
N LEU A 5 11.14 -10.19 -3.30
CA LEU A 5 11.22 -8.95 -4.05
C LEU A 5 12.43 -8.85 -4.99
N ALA A 6 13.35 -9.81 -4.93
CA ALA A 6 14.54 -9.88 -5.78
C ALA A 6 14.38 -10.76 -7.04
N ALA A 7 13.21 -11.40 -7.24
CA ALA A 7 12.98 -12.26 -8.40
C ALA A 7 12.45 -11.43 -9.57
N GLU A 8 13.24 -11.31 -10.63
CA GLU A 8 12.92 -10.60 -11.88
C GLU A 8 11.67 -11.16 -12.62
N ASP A 9 11.16 -12.34 -12.22
CA ASP A 9 10.11 -13.09 -12.91
C ASP A 9 8.73 -13.06 -12.22
N ARG A 10 8.50 -12.20 -11.20
CA ARG A 10 7.22 -12.17 -10.47
C ARG A 10 6.34 -11.00 -10.92
N ALA A 11 5.10 -11.31 -11.29
CA ALA A 11 4.10 -10.36 -11.71
C ALA A 11 3.12 -10.02 -10.58
N HIS A 12 3.01 -8.74 -10.23
CA HIS A 12 1.99 -8.23 -9.31
C HIS A 12 0.91 -7.48 -10.07
N VAL A 13 -0.31 -7.64 -9.64
CA VAL A 13 -1.47 -6.92 -10.18
C VAL A 13 -2.05 -6.00 -9.11
N ASP A 14 -2.26 -4.74 -9.47
CA ASP A 14 -3.01 -3.83 -8.63
C ASP A 14 -4.50 -4.05 -8.82
N LEU A 15 -5.19 -4.36 -7.75
CA LEU A 15 -6.63 -4.40 -7.69
C LEU A 15 -7.17 -3.11 -7.07
N PHE A 16 -8.27 -2.61 -7.60
CA PHE A 16 -8.96 -1.45 -7.08
C PHE A 16 -10.33 -1.85 -6.51
N PRO A 17 -10.40 -2.66 -5.45
CA PRO A 17 -11.67 -3.03 -4.85
C PRO A 17 -12.29 -1.90 -4.04
N SER A 18 -11.56 -0.83 -3.79
CA SER A 18 -11.99 0.33 -3.04
C SER A 18 -13.00 1.19 -3.82
N HIS A 19 -12.80 1.33 -5.13
CA HIS A 19 -13.63 2.21 -5.94
C HIS A 19 -13.61 1.82 -7.43
N ASN A 20 -14.61 2.34 -8.17
CA ASN A 20 -14.71 2.18 -9.61
C ASN A 20 -14.79 3.54 -10.30
N TYR A 21 -14.14 3.67 -11.45
CA TYR A 21 -14.36 4.82 -12.31
C TYR A 21 -15.81 4.83 -12.80
N ARG A 22 -16.40 6.02 -12.96
CA ARG A 22 -17.75 6.16 -13.50
C ARG A 22 -17.77 5.74 -14.98
N PRO A 23 -18.25 4.54 -15.34
CA PRO A 23 -18.20 4.06 -16.71
C PRO A 23 -19.29 4.66 -17.61
N GLY A 24 -20.14 5.54 -17.07
CA GLY A 24 -21.32 6.08 -17.77
C GLY A 24 -22.49 5.10 -17.84
N LEU A 25 -22.36 3.93 -17.25
CA LEU A 25 -23.38 2.87 -17.19
C LEU A 25 -23.88 2.59 -15.77
N GLU A 26 -23.47 3.39 -14.81
CA GLU A 26 -23.70 3.19 -13.38
C GLU A 26 -25.19 3.14 -12.99
N LYS A 27 -26.07 3.61 -13.84
CA LYS A 27 -27.53 3.53 -13.68
C LYS A 27 -28.22 3.12 -14.98
N PHE A 28 -27.61 2.18 -15.69
CA PHE A 28 -28.12 1.76 -16.99
C PHE A 28 -29.57 1.24 -16.94
N ASP A 29 -29.94 0.54 -15.87
CA ASP A 29 -31.29 0.05 -15.61
C ASP A 29 -32.12 0.98 -14.68
N GLY A 30 -31.57 2.16 -14.31
CA GLY A 30 -32.18 3.11 -13.39
C GLY A 30 -31.84 2.88 -11.92
N THR A 31 -31.08 1.81 -11.59
CA THR A 31 -30.67 1.48 -10.22
C THR A 31 -29.15 1.46 -10.09
N PRO A 32 -28.57 1.72 -8.89
CA PRO A 32 -27.16 1.47 -8.63
C PRO A 32 -26.90 -0.04 -8.60
N LEU A 33 -26.00 -0.51 -9.45
CA LEU A 33 -25.69 -1.95 -9.56
C LEU A 33 -24.60 -2.38 -8.59
N TYR A 34 -23.52 -1.61 -8.51
CA TYR A 34 -22.33 -1.91 -7.72
C TYR A 34 -22.18 -1.03 -6.50
N GLU A 35 -22.81 0.14 -6.51
CA GLU A 35 -22.65 1.19 -5.52
C GLU A 35 -23.72 1.11 -4.42
N ARG A 36 -23.50 1.83 -3.33
CA ARG A 36 -24.56 2.09 -2.34
C ARG A 36 -25.68 2.95 -2.95
N GLN A 37 -26.91 2.72 -2.48
CA GLN A 37 -28.08 3.47 -2.97
C GLN A 37 -28.04 4.96 -2.59
N ASN A 38 -27.49 5.30 -1.42
CA ASN A 38 -27.33 6.67 -0.98
C ASN A 38 -26.17 7.33 -1.75
N PRO A 39 -26.43 8.36 -2.60
CA PRO A 39 -25.40 9.01 -3.38
C PRO A 39 -24.28 9.64 -2.53
N ALA A 40 -24.58 10.09 -1.31
CA ALA A 40 -23.59 10.66 -0.40
C ALA A 40 -22.57 9.61 0.08
N GLU A 41 -22.97 8.35 0.17
CA GLU A 41 -22.11 7.24 0.56
C GLU A 41 -21.49 6.51 -0.64
N ALA A 42 -22.08 6.68 -1.83
CA ALA A 42 -21.66 6.02 -3.06
C ALA A 42 -20.47 6.69 -3.74
N ILE A 43 -20.09 7.91 -3.36
CA ILE A 43 -19.06 8.69 -4.05
C ILE A 43 -17.84 8.83 -3.14
N HIS A 44 -16.66 8.51 -3.70
CA HIS A 44 -15.40 8.74 -3.04
C HIS A 44 -15.13 10.25 -2.91
N PRO A 45 -14.88 10.77 -1.69
CA PRO A 45 -14.86 12.23 -1.45
C PRO A 45 -13.73 12.96 -2.19
N PHE A 46 -12.58 12.33 -2.39
CA PHE A 46 -11.44 12.98 -3.05
C PHE A 46 -11.43 12.79 -4.57
N TRP A 47 -11.82 11.60 -5.06
CA TRP A 47 -11.66 11.26 -6.49
C TRP A 47 -12.96 11.33 -7.28
N GLY A 48 -14.11 11.44 -6.61
CA GLY A 48 -15.42 11.46 -7.26
C GLY A 48 -15.78 10.15 -7.97
N THR A 49 -15.01 9.09 -7.73
CA THR A 49 -15.27 7.73 -8.20
C THR A 49 -16.38 7.07 -7.38
N LEU A 50 -16.87 5.91 -7.82
CA LEU A 50 -17.93 5.20 -7.13
C LEU A 50 -17.36 4.18 -6.16
N LEU A 51 -17.88 4.15 -4.94
CA LEU A 51 -17.54 3.17 -3.91
C LEU A 51 -18.42 1.93 -4.05
N TYR A 52 -17.83 0.77 -3.93
CA TYR A 52 -18.56 -0.50 -3.98
C TYR A 52 -19.44 -0.73 -2.74
N ASN A 53 -20.57 -1.38 -2.96
CA ASN A 53 -21.44 -1.86 -1.90
C ASN A 53 -21.02 -3.27 -1.46
N TYR A 54 -20.11 -3.35 -0.50
CA TYR A 54 -19.59 -4.62 0.02
C TYR A 54 -20.64 -5.47 0.74
N GLY A 55 -21.80 -4.90 1.13
CA GLY A 55 -22.93 -5.66 1.67
C GLY A 55 -23.70 -6.46 0.60
N SER A 56 -23.48 -6.17 -0.70
CA SER A 56 -24.14 -6.88 -1.81
C SER A 56 -23.40 -8.17 -2.15
N PRO A 57 -24.07 -9.35 -2.08
CA PRO A 57 -23.46 -10.62 -2.50
C PRO A 57 -22.96 -10.60 -3.95
N MET A 58 -23.69 -9.98 -4.87
CA MET A 58 -23.30 -9.86 -6.27
C MET A 58 -22.00 -9.06 -6.45
N VAL A 59 -21.81 -8.02 -5.65
CA VAL A 59 -20.58 -7.20 -5.68
C VAL A 59 -19.41 -7.98 -5.10
N LYS A 60 -19.62 -8.69 -3.98
CA LYS A 60 -18.61 -9.58 -3.39
C LYS A 60 -18.16 -10.65 -4.39
N ASP A 61 -19.12 -11.35 -5.01
CA ASP A 61 -18.83 -12.38 -6.02
C ASP A 61 -18.07 -11.82 -7.22
N PHE A 62 -18.44 -10.64 -7.70
CA PHE A 62 -17.74 -9.97 -8.79
C PHE A 62 -16.27 -9.64 -8.43
N LEU A 63 -16.04 -9.05 -7.27
CA LEU A 63 -14.69 -8.66 -6.84
C LEU A 63 -13.81 -9.88 -6.54
N ILE A 64 -14.35 -10.91 -5.87
CA ILE A 64 -13.63 -12.17 -5.62
C ILE A 64 -13.30 -12.88 -6.93
N SER A 65 -14.27 -12.96 -7.86
CA SER A 65 -14.05 -13.57 -9.17
C SER A 65 -12.99 -12.82 -9.98
N ASN A 66 -12.94 -11.50 -9.87
CA ASN A 66 -11.90 -10.69 -10.50
C ASN A 66 -10.51 -10.99 -9.91
N ALA A 67 -10.38 -11.09 -8.60
CA ALA A 67 -9.13 -11.48 -7.96
C ALA A 67 -8.67 -12.89 -8.38
N CYS A 68 -9.58 -13.87 -8.36
CA CYS A 68 -9.32 -15.23 -8.85
C CYS A 68 -8.90 -15.25 -10.33
N PHE A 69 -9.52 -14.43 -11.17
CA PHE A 69 -9.19 -14.33 -12.59
C PHE A 69 -7.73 -13.92 -12.82
N TRP A 70 -7.25 -12.92 -12.09
CA TRP A 70 -5.85 -12.51 -12.18
C TRP A 70 -4.88 -13.56 -11.65
N ALA A 71 -5.25 -14.24 -10.56
CA ALA A 71 -4.45 -15.30 -9.96
C ALA A 71 -4.38 -16.55 -10.84
N GLU A 72 -5.54 -17.04 -11.35
CA GLU A 72 -5.66 -18.35 -11.97
C GLU A 72 -5.48 -18.34 -13.49
N VAL A 73 -5.88 -17.24 -14.16
CA VAL A 73 -5.81 -17.15 -15.63
C VAL A 73 -4.54 -16.43 -16.07
N TYR A 74 -4.17 -15.36 -15.38
CA TYR A 74 -2.96 -14.58 -15.68
C TYR A 74 -1.75 -14.98 -14.85
N HIS A 75 -1.93 -15.89 -13.87
CA HIS A 75 -0.86 -16.40 -13.01
C HIS A 75 -0.08 -15.29 -12.30
N ALA A 76 -0.80 -14.30 -11.78
CA ALA A 76 -0.17 -13.27 -10.95
C ALA A 76 0.41 -13.90 -9.67
N ASP A 77 1.62 -13.49 -9.28
CA ASP A 77 2.29 -13.95 -8.06
C ASP A 77 1.83 -13.20 -6.81
N GLY A 78 1.20 -12.05 -7.00
CA GLY A 78 0.65 -11.24 -5.92
C GLY A 78 -0.41 -10.25 -6.38
N LEU A 79 -1.32 -9.92 -5.47
CA LEU A 79 -2.37 -8.93 -5.66
C LEU A 79 -2.18 -7.83 -4.63
N ARG A 80 -2.03 -6.58 -5.10
CA ARG A 80 -2.02 -5.41 -4.22
C ARG A 80 -3.37 -4.72 -4.28
N MET A 81 -4.01 -4.57 -3.15
CA MET A 81 -5.25 -3.82 -3.01
C MET A 81 -4.93 -2.37 -2.70
N ASP A 82 -5.37 -1.49 -3.59
CA ASP A 82 -5.15 -0.05 -3.48
C ASP A 82 -6.21 0.58 -2.57
N ASP A 83 -5.82 1.61 -1.80
CA ASP A 83 -6.71 2.46 -1.02
C ASP A 83 -7.64 1.69 -0.05
N VAL A 84 -7.07 0.73 0.67
CA VAL A 84 -7.83 -0.12 1.61
C VAL A 84 -8.42 0.69 2.76
N ASP A 85 -7.78 1.79 3.17
CA ASP A 85 -8.31 2.73 4.15
C ASP A 85 -9.65 3.34 3.74
N ALA A 86 -9.87 3.65 2.46
CA ALA A 86 -11.18 4.10 1.96
C ALA A 86 -12.27 3.01 2.02
N MET A 87 -11.88 1.74 2.09
CA MET A 87 -12.80 0.63 2.31
C MET A 87 -13.17 0.47 3.78
N LEU A 88 -12.15 0.56 4.66
CA LEU A 88 -12.25 0.25 6.09
C LEU A 88 -13.04 1.29 6.88
N TYR A 89 -13.02 2.57 6.47
CA TYR A 89 -13.60 3.66 7.22
C TYR A 89 -14.75 4.35 6.50
N LEU A 90 -15.92 4.38 7.16
CA LEU A 90 -17.14 5.06 6.65
C LEU A 90 -16.99 6.57 6.57
N ASP A 91 -16.12 7.14 7.41
CA ASP A 91 -15.80 8.57 7.48
C ASP A 91 -14.59 8.98 6.66
N TYR A 92 -13.99 8.06 5.91
CA TYR A 92 -12.79 8.35 5.11
C TYR A 92 -13.00 9.58 4.22
N GLY A 93 -12.19 10.63 4.47
CA GLY A 93 -12.26 11.88 3.73
C GLY A 93 -13.56 12.68 3.87
N ARG A 94 -14.42 12.38 4.85
CA ARG A 94 -15.71 13.02 5.10
C ARG A 94 -15.67 13.84 6.38
N ASN A 95 -16.45 14.93 6.39
CA ASN A 95 -16.62 15.72 7.60
C ASN A 95 -17.66 15.08 8.54
N GLN A 96 -17.68 15.55 9.77
CA GLN A 96 -18.68 15.12 10.75
C GLN A 96 -20.11 15.46 10.22
N GLY A 97 -20.98 14.44 10.21
CA GLY A 97 -22.36 14.55 9.70
C GLY A 97 -22.52 14.24 8.20
N GLU A 98 -21.43 13.96 7.47
CA GLU A 98 -21.47 13.56 6.05
C GLU A 98 -21.41 12.05 5.84
N TRP A 99 -21.40 11.27 6.91
CA TRP A 99 -21.35 9.82 6.90
C TRP A 99 -22.27 9.23 7.99
N THR A 100 -22.65 7.97 7.83
CA THR A 100 -23.52 7.25 8.77
C THR A 100 -22.71 6.22 9.55
N PRO A 101 -22.68 6.27 10.89
CA PRO A 101 -22.03 5.27 11.71
C PRO A 101 -22.60 3.86 11.49
N ASN A 102 -21.77 2.84 11.76
CA ASN A 102 -22.21 1.45 11.75
C ASN A 102 -23.20 1.17 12.92
N ILE A 103 -23.69 -0.07 13.02
CA ILE A 103 -24.66 -0.49 14.03
C ILE A 103 -24.16 -0.36 15.48
N TYR A 104 -22.85 -0.22 15.68
CA TYR A 104 -22.21 -0.01 16.99
C TYR A 104 -21.92 1.47 17.29
N GLY A 105 -22.23 2.36 16.35
CA GLY A 105 -21.99 3.80 16.47
C GLY A 105 -20.55 4.23 16.13
N THR A 106 -19.76 3.36 15.52
CA THR A 106 -18.38 3.60 15.15
C THR A 106 -18.23 3.82 13.63
N ASN A 107 -17.01 4.12 13.17
CA ASN A 107 -16.72 4.47 11.78
C ASN A 107 -16.21 3.30 10.92
N GLU A 108 -16.02 2.12 11.50
CA GLU A 108 -15.59 0.96 10.72
C GLU A 108 -16.69 0.49 9.76
N ASN A 109 -16.30 0.15 8.55
CA ASN A 109 -17.18 -0.42 7.53
C ASN A 109 -17.23 -1.94 7.68
N LEU A 110 -18.19 -2.42 8.47
CA LEU A 110 -18.32 -3.85 8.79
C LEU A 110 -18.49 -4.73 7.56
N ASP A 111 -19.20 -4.25 6.54
CA ASP A 111 -19.39 -4.97 5.28
C ASP A 111 -18.07 -5.16 4.52
N ALA A 112 -17.21 -4.12 4.54
CA ALA A 112 -15.89 -4.18 3.91
C ALA A 112 -14.93 -5.09 4.67
N LEU A 113 -14.98 -5.08 6.01
CA LEU A 113 -14.20 -5.99 6.86
C LEU A 113 -14.52 -7.44 6.56
N GLU A 114 -15.80 -7.79 6.58
CA GLU A 114 -16.26 -9.15 6.24
C GLU A 114 -15.85 -9.53 4.81
N PHE A 115 -16.02 -8.64 3.85
CA PHE A 115 -15.64 -8.87 2.46
C PHE A 115 -14.13 -9.14 2.33
N LEU A 116 -13.27 -8.33 2.95
CA LEU A 116 -11.81 -8.49 2.86
C LEU A 116 -11.35 -9.80 3.50
N LYS A 117 -11.86 -10.16 4.67
CA LYS A 117 -11.58 -11.46 5.30
C LYS A 117 -11.98 -12.62 4.39
N HIS A 118 -13.18 -12.56 3.82
CA HIS A 118 -13.68 -13.59 2.91
C HIS A 118 -12.85 -13.69 1.63
N LEU A 119 -12.55 -12.55 0.98
CA LEU A 119 -11.72 -12.51 -0.23
C LEU A 119 -10.33 -13.10 0.03
N ASN A 120 -9.66 -12.67 1.10
CA ASN A 120 -8.32 -13.14 1.43
C ASN A 120 -8.31 -14.64 1.77
N SER A 121 -9.32 -15.13 2.48
CA SER A 121 -9.48 -16.57 2.76
C SER A 121 -9.65 -17.38 1.47
N VAL A 122 -10.55 -16.96 0.56
CA VAL A 122 -10.79 -17.65 -0.72
C VAL A 122 -9.54 -17.68 -1.59
N ILE A 123 -8.84 -16.53 -1.68
CA ILE A 123 -7.63 -16.45 -2.50
C ILE A 123 -6.53 -17.35 -1.93
N LYS A 124 -6.29 -17.33 -0.62
CA LYS A 124 -5.26 -18.17 0.03
C LYS A 124 -5.57 -19.65 -0.07
N GLU A 125 -6.84 -20.03 0.02
CA GLU A 125 -7.27 -21.43 -0.15
C GLU A 125 -7.06 -21.92 -1.58
N ARG A 126 -7.46 -21.12 -2.58
CA ARG A 126 -7.41 -21.49 -4.01
C ARG A 126 -6.02 -21.36 -4.61
N ASN A 127 -5.23 -20.39 -4.15
CA ASN A 127 -3.93 -20.05 -4.70
C ASN A 127 -2.86 -19.97 -3.59
N PRO A 128 -2.48 -21.11 -2.98
CA PRO A 128 -1.47 -21.13 -1.94
C PRO A 128 -0.15 -20.58 -2.44
N GLY A 129 0.38 -19.56 -1.77
CA GLY A 129 1.63 -18.89 -2.13
C GLY A 129 1.47 -17.62 -2.95
N LEU A 130 0.25 -17.26 -3.36
CA LEU A 130 -0.03 -15.92 -3.88
C LEU A 130 0.02 -14.90 -2.75
N LEU A 131 0.70 -13.78 -2.97
CA LEU A 131 0.84 -12.73 -1.96
C LEU A 131 -0.28 -11.70 -2.04
N LEU A 132 -0.82 -11.37 -0.88
CA LEU A 132 -1.84 -10.36 -0.70
C LEU A 132 -1.23 -9.14 0.00
N VAL A 133 -1.25 -8.01 -0.67
CA VAL A 133 -0.67 -6.76 -0.16
C VAL A 133 -1.77 -5.71 -0.03
N ALA A 134 -1.90 -5.09 1.13
CA ALA A 134 -2.79 -3.95 1.33
C ALA A 134 -2.03 -2.63 1.27
N GLN A 135 -2.49 -1.70 0.44
CA GLN A 135 -2.08 -0.32 0.61
C GLN A 135 -3.06 0.36 1.57
N GLU A 136 -2.57 0.62 2.76
CA GLU A 136 -3.30 1.30 3.82
C GLU A 136 -2.34 2.29 4.49
N ASN A 137 -2.70 3.58 4.46
CA ASN A 137 -1.84 4.67 4.96
C ASN A 137 -2.24 5.13 6.36
N GLY A 138 -3.29 4.54 6.91
CA GLY A 138 -3.80 4.83 8.26
C GLY A 138 -3.16 3.96 9.33
N LEU A 139 -3.89 3.81 10.42
CA LEU A 139 -3.46 3.09 11.63
C LEU A 139 -4.32 1.86 11.90
N TRP A 140 -4.88 1.21 10.85
CA TRP A 140 -5.61 -0.03 11.07
C TRP A 140 -4.68 -1.08 11.68
N PRO A 141 -5.02 -1.62 12.87
CA PRO A 141 -4.15 -2.56 13.57
C PRO A 141 -4.25 -3.96 12.99
N GLU A 142 -3.16 -4.73 13.09
CA GLU A 142 -3.12 -6.17 12.83
C GLU A 142 -3.68 -6.56 11.45
N LEU A 143 -3.40 -5.70 10.45
CA LEU A 143 -3.85 -5.87 9.08
C LEU A 143 -3.22 -7.12 8.44
N THR A 144 -1.99 -7.43 8.83
CA THR A 144 -1.21 -8.58 8.33
C THR A 144 -1.33 -9.82 9.22
N ASP A 145 -2.10 -9.78 10.30
CA ASP A 145 -2.39 -10.99 11.08
C ASP A 145 -3.49 -11.83 10.41
N SER A 146 -3.58 -13.10 10.83
CA SER A 146 -4.37 -14.11 10.16
C SER A 146 -5.88 -13.93 10.34
N VAL A 147 -6.67 -14.43 9.37
CA VAL A 147 -8.13 -14.41 9.45
C VAL A 147 -8.64 -15.31 10.60
N GLU A 148 -7.89 -16.35 10.98
CA GLU A 148 -8.21 -17.24 12.10
C GLU A 148 -8.19 -16.48 13.45
N ASN A 149 -7.41 -15.42 13.55
CA ASN A 149 -7.35 -14.53 14.70
C ASN A 149 -8.37 -13.37 14.61
N ASP A 150 -9.30 -13.42 13.67
CA ASP A 150 -10.31 -12.40 13.39
C ASP A 150 -9.75 -11.11 12.74
N HIS A 151 -8.54 -11.16 12.14
CA HIS A 151 -7.91 -10.06 11.42
C HIS A 151 -8.10 -10.16 9.90
N LEU A 152 -7.50 -9.25 9.11
CA LEU A 152 -7.79 -9.16 7.68
C LEU A 152 -7.06 -10.20 6.82
N GLY A 153 -5.93 -10.72 7.28
CA GLY A 153 -5.21 -11.81 6.62
C GLY A 153 -4.42 -11.40 5.39
N PHE A 154 -3.97 -10.14 5.29
CA PHE A 154 -2.98 -9.76 4.29
C PHE A 154 -1.60 -10.32 4.65
N ASP A 155 -0.74 -10.51 3.65
CA ASP A 155 0.64 -10.94 3.91
C ASP A 155 1.55 -9.76 4.18
N TYR A 156 1.27 -8.61 3.55
CA TYR A 156 2.05 -7.39 3.69
C TYR A 156 1.20 -6.12 3.68
N LYS A 157 1.71 -5.11 4.38
CA LYS A 157 1.21 -3.73 4.35
C LYS A 157 2.16 -2.84 3.55
N TRP A 158 1.67 -2.21 2.47
CA TRP A 158 2.40 -1.21 1.71
C TRP A 158 2.49 0.08 2.50
N SER A 159 3.70 0.48 2.91
CA SER A 159 3.92 1.57 3.85
C SER A 159 4.13 2.92 3.16
N GLY A 160 3.05 3.52 2.64
CA GLY A 160 3.08 4.87 2.09
C GLY A 160 3.39 5.95 3.13
N GLY A 161 3.00 5.72 4.38
CA GLY A 161 3.31 6.62 5.51
C GLY A 161 4.81 6.77 5.75
N TRP A 162 5.55 5.66 5.79
CA TRP A 162 7.00 5.68 5.93
C TRP A 162 7.69 6.49 4.83
N THR A 163 7.28 6.27 3.58
CA THR A 163 7.83 6.99 2.43
C THR A 163 7.55 8.49 2.54
N LYS A 164 6.32 8.85 2.91
CA LYS A 164 5.92 10.26 3.09
C LYS A 164 6.76 10.94 4.18
N ASP A 165 6.95 10.31 5.33
CA ASP A 165 7.71 10.86 6.45
C ASP A 165 9.18 11.05 6.06
N LEU A 166 9.79 10.07 5.38
CA LEU A 166 11.15 10.18 4.87
C LEU A 166 11.30 11.34 3.88
N LEU A 167 10.38 11.48 2.92
CA LEU A 167 10.40 12.55 1.93
C LEU A 167 10.20 13.93 2.57
N GLU A 168 9.30 14.00 3.53
CA GLU A 168 9.05 15.24 4.27
C GLU A 168 10.28 15.67 5.07
N TYR A 169 10.93 14.74 5.77
CA TYR A 169 12.19 15.00 6.47
C TYR A 169 13.29 15.48 5.52
N LEU A 170 13.51 14.79 4.41
CA LEU A 170 14.55 15.14 3.45
C LEU A 170 14.27 16.46 2.73
N SER A 171 13.03 16.89 2.61
CA SER A 171 12.65 18.18 2.01
C SER A 171 13.00 19.40 2.89
N LYS A 172 13.20 19.19 4.20
CA LYS A 172 13.57 20.27 5.13
C LYS A 172 14.99 20.78 4.88
N ASP A 173 15.23 22.05 5.19
CA ASP A 173 16.60 22.57 5.23
C ASP A 173 17.47 21.70 6.16
N PRO A 174 18.68 21.28 5.74
CA PRO A 174 19.55 20.43 6.55
C PRO A 174 19.82 20.95 7.97
N ILE A 175 19.84 22.28 8.16
CA ILE A 175 20.06 22.90 9.47
C ILE A 175 18.85 22.65 10.39
N GLU A 176 17.64 22.59 9.83
CA GLU A 176 16.40 22.42 10.58
C GLU A 176 16.05 20.96 10.84
N ARG A 177 16.61 19.99 10.11
CA ARG A 177 16.30 18.56 10.21
C ARG A 177 16.41 17.99 11.62
N LYS A 178 17.28 18.55 12.46
CA LYS A 178 17.39 18.17 13.87
C LYS A 178 16.08 18.33 14.68
N ASN A 179 15.18 19.20 14.23
CA ASN A 179 13.89 19.46 14.86
C ASN A 179 12.78 18.49 14.37
N TYR A 180 13.07 17.67 13.36
CA TYR A 180 12.14 16.75 12.68
C TYR A 180 12.66 15.31 12.71
N HIS A 181 13.59 14.99 13.61
CA HIS A 181 14.25 13.69 13.66
C HIS A 181 13.27 12.55 13.99
N ASP A 182 12.20 12.85 14.68
CA ASP A 182 11.07 11.96 14.95
C ASP A 182 10.43 11.39 13.68
N GLN A 183 10.39 12.14 12.57
CA GLN A 183 9.92 11.66 11.28
C GLN A 183 10.70 10.44 10.74
N LEU A 184 11.97 10.31 11.10
CA LEU A 184 12.77 9.13 10.78
C LEU A 184 12.64 8.02 11.81
N THR A 185 12.62 8.37 13.11
CA THR A 185 12.73 7.39 14.18
C THR A 185 11.41 6.80 14.62
N MET A 186 10.28 7.49 14.37
CA MET A 186 8.95 7.00 14.73
C MET A 186 8.63 5.66 14.09
N SER A 187 9.07 5.44 12.84
CA SER A 187 8.88 4.18 12.12
C SER A 187 9.51 2.97 12.82
N MET A 188 10.57 3.18 13.59
CA MET A 188 11.21 2.09 14.36
C MET A 188 10.32 1.59 15.53
N LEU A 189 9.39 2.41 16.01
CA LEU A 189 8.49 2.03 17.11
C LEU A 189 7.41 1.02 16.65
N TYR A 190 7.04 1.07 15.37
CA TYR A 190 6.02 0.19 14.82
C TYR A 190 6.55 -0.77 13.74
N ALA A 191 7.87 -0.79 13.52
CA ALA A 191 8.48 -1.55 12.42
C ALA A 191 8.14 -3.06 12.43
N TYR A 192 7.81 -3.62 13.60
CA TYR A 192 7.50 -5.03 13.79
C TYR A 192 6.01 -5.28 14.15
N CYS A 193 5.15 -4.25 14.08
CA CYS A 193 3.72 -4.42 14.33
C CYS A 193 2.99 -5.06 13.15
N GLU A 194 3.55 -4.94 11.95
CA GLU A 194 3.00 -5.43 10.69
C GLU A 194 4.15 -5.90 9.78
N HIS A 195 3.83 -6.68 8.78
CA HIS A 195 4.79 -7.02 7.72
C HIS A 195 4.85 -5.90 6.68
N TYR A 196 5.72 -4.93 6.89
CA TYR A 196 5.79 -3.76 6.01
C TYR A 196 6.57 -4.00 4.72
N ILE A 197 6.07 -3.44 3.61
CA ILE A 197 6.84 -3.19 2.39
C ILE A 197 7.19 -1.71 2.36
N LEU A 198 8.49 -1.39 2.42
CA LEU A 198 9.03 -0.04 2.29
C LEU A 198 9.33 0.25 0.83
N THR A 199 8.90 1.41 0.35
CA THR A 199 9.00 1.74 -1.07
C THR A 199 9.61 3.11 -1.31
N LEU A 200 10.47 3.21 -2.34
CA LEU A 200 10.96 4.45 -2.92
C LEU A 200 10.91 4.34 -4.45
N GLY A 201 9.75 3.98 -4.98
CA GLY A 201 9.53 3.82 -6.41
C GLY A 201 8.79 4.99 -7.05
N SER A 202 8.72 4.97 -8.37
CA SER A 202 8.03 6.01 -9.15
C SER A 202 6.56 6.21 -8.79
N ARG A 203 5.93 5.20 -8.20
CA ARG A 203 4.54 5.27 -7.71
C ARG A 203 4.40 6.17 -6.47
N ASP A 204 5.42 6.18 -5.61
CA ASP A 204 5.39 6.90 -4.32
C ASP A 204 6.01 8.29 -4.41
N VAL A 205 7.09 8.42 -5.19
CA VAL A 205 7.91 9.64 -5.26
C VAL A 205 7.82 10.38 -6.60
N GLY A 206 7.16 9.78 -7.59
CA GLY A 206 7.22 10.22 -8.98
C GLY A 206 8.52 9.76 -9.65
N THR A 207 8.96 10.46 -10.69
CA THR A 207 10.27 10.19 -11.29
C THR A 207 11.41 10.53 -10.32
N LEU A 208 12.60 10.02 -10.58
CA LEU A 208 13.79 10.39 -9.82
C LEU A 208 14.02 11.91 -9.82
N LYS A 209 13.66 12.57 -10.91
CA LYS A 209 13.68 14.02 -11.04
C LYS A 209 12.68 14.68 -10.09
N ASP A 210 11.44 14.19 -10.02
CA ASP A 210 10.42 14.73 -9.11
C ASP A 210 10.87 14.59 -7.65
N PHE A 211 11.57 13.50 -7.33
CA PHE A 211 12.18 13.33 -6.02
C PHE A 211 13.29 14.37 -5.78
N ALA A 212 14.25 14.47 -6.72
CA ALA A 212 15.37 15.44 -6.62
C ALA A 212 14.88 16.89 -6.52
N ASP A 213 13.81 17.26 -7.23
CA ASP A 213 13.25 18.62 -7.21
C ASP A 213 12.67 19.02 -5.84
N LYS A 214 12.29 18.04 -5.01
CA LYS A 214 11.82 18.27 -3.64
C LYS A 214 12.97 18.47 -2.63
N LEU A 215 14.21 18.11 -2.99
CA LEU A 215 15.35 18.13 -2.10
C LEU A 215 16.08 19.50 -2.14
N PRO A 216 16.52 20.02 -1.00
CA PRO A 216 17.30 21.26 -0.94
C PRO A 216 18.76 21.03 -1.36
N GLY A 217 19.40 22.10 -1.84
CA GLY A 217 20.83 22.13 -2.12
C GLY A 217 21.19 22.05 -3.60
N SER A 218 22.50 21.94 -3.86
CA SER A 218 23.05 21.75 -5.22
C SER A 218 22.72 20.35 -5.76
N GLU A 219 22.87 20.15 -7.07
CA GLU A 219 22.65 18.84 -7.70
C GLU A 219 23.51 17.73 -7.06
N GLU A 220 24.74 18.02 -6.68
CA GLU A 220 25.60 17.07 -5.98
C GLU A 220 25.04 16.69 -4.60
N GLN A 221 24.55 17.69 -3.87
CA GLN A 221 23.93 17.48 -2.55
C GLN A 221 22.61 16.70 -2.66
N LYS A 222 21.78 16.97 -3.67
CA LYS A 222 20.55 16.24 -3.94
C LYS A 222 20.86 14.76 -4.25
N ASN A 223 21.84 14.51 -5.11
CA ASN A 223 22.28 13.16 -5.43
C ASN A 223 22.82 12.40 -4.20
N ALA A 224 23.50 13.10 -3.29
CA ALA A 224 23.93 12.52 -2.01
C ALA A 224 22.73 12.14 -1.13
N GLN A 225 21.74 13.01 -1.03
CA GLN A 225 20.51 12.76 -0.25
C GLN A 225 19.66 11.61 -0.83
N ILE A 226 19.61 11.45 -2.15
CA ILE A 226 18.96 10.30 -2.79
C ILE A 226 19.67 9.00 -2.40
N ARG A 227 21.00 8.97 -2.43
CA ARG A 227 21.76 7.80 -1.96
C ARG A 227 21.53 7.51 -0.47
N GLU A 228 21.44 8.56 0.35
CA GLU A 228 21.10 8.45 1.78
C GLU A 228 19.72 7.82 1.97
N ALA A 229 18.72 8.25 1.21
CA ALA A 229 17.36 7.71 1.26
C ALA A 229 17.32 6.20 0.92
N TYR A 230 17.99 5.78 -0.15
CA TYR A 230 18.09 4.37 -0.50
C TYR A 230 18.85 3.55 0.54
N ALA A 231 19.96 4.08 1.08
CA ALA A 231 20.71 3.40 2.12
C ALA A 231 19.88 3.26 3.41
N TYR A 232 19.15 4.32 3.80
CA TYR A 232 18.26 4.28 4.96
C TYR A 232 17.17 3.22 4.78
N MET A 233 16.51 3.18 3.62
CA MET A 233 15.50 2.16 3.32
C MET A 233 16.08 0.74 3.44
N MET A 234 17.27 0.48 2.88
CA MET A 234 17.89 -0.86 2.91
C MET A 234 18.27 -1.33 4.31
N LEU A 235 18.58 -0.40 5.22
CA LEU A 235 18.94 -0.71 6.60
C LEU A 235 17.77 -0.69 7.59
N HIS A 236 16.62 -0.17 7.18
CA HIS A 236 15.41 -0.14 8.00
C HIS A 236 14.75 -1.53 8.03
N PRO A 237 14.09 -1.98 9.12
CA PRO A 237 13.29 -3.21 9.15
C PRO A 237 12.17 -3.20 8.09
N GLY A 238 11.73 -4.39 7.66
CA GLY A 238 10.67 -4.60 6.67
C GLY A 238 11.20 -4.98 5.28
N CYS A 239 10.32 -5.42 4.41
CA CYS A 239 10.64 -5.77 3.01
C CYS A 239 10.86 -4.52 2.17
N LYS A 240 11.76 -4.57 1.18
CA LYS A 240 12.11 -3.44 0.31
C LYS A 240 11.58 -3.64 -1.10
N MET A 241 10.95 -2.62 -1.63
CA MET A 241 10.51 -2.60 -3.02
C MET A 241 10.95 -1.32 -3.69
N MET A 242 11.70 -1.46 -4.78
CA MET A 242 12.11 -0.35 -5.64
C MET A 242 11.62 -0.60 -7.05
N ALA A 243 10.87 0.35 -7.62
CA ALA A 243 10.60 0.32 -9.04
C ALA A 243 11.81 0.91 -9.78
N PRO A 244 12.37 0.21 -10.79
CA PRO A 244 13.44 0.76 -11.58
C PRO A 244 12.96 2.01 -12.32
N ASP A 245 13.69 3.12 -12.17
CA ASP A 245 13.49 4.31 -13.00
C ASP A 245 14.32 4.16 -14.28
N LYS A 246 13.69 4.31 -15.44
CA LYS A 246 14.36 4.18 -16.74
C LYS A 246 15.43 5.25 -16.96
N ASP A 247 15.30 6.37 -16.26
CA ASP A 247 16.21 7.52 -16.36
C ASP A 247 17.20 7.56 -15.17
N MET A 248 17.37 6.45 -14.43
CA MET A 248 18.30 6.38 -13.31
C MET A 248 19.75 6.58 -13.79
N PRO A 249 20.50 7.56 -13.23
CA PRO A 249 21.90 7.75 -13.54
C PRO A 249 22.69 6.48 -13.23
N LYS A 250 23.65 6.14 -14.12
CA LYS A 250 24.45 4.91 -14.00
C LYS A 250 25.20 4.79 -12.66
N GLU A 251 25.63 5.91 -12.11
CA GLU A 251 26.31 5.92 -10.80
C GLU A 251 25.36 5.53 -9.66
N LEU A 252 24.10 5.96 -9.73
CA LEU A 252 23.08 5.59 -8.76
C LEU A 252 22.65 4.12 -8.93
N GLU A 253 22.55 3.65 -10.18
CA GLU A 253 22.27 2.24 -10.48
C GLU A 253 23.34 1.31 -9.87
N VAL A 254 24.63 1.66 -10.03
CA VAL A 254 25.74 0.90 -9.41
C VAL A 254 25.63 0.94 -7.89
N PHE A 255 25.35 2.09 -7.30
CA PHE A 255 25.18 2.23 -5.86
C PHE A 255 24.02 1.36 -5.32
N VAL A 256 22.86 1.38 -5.98
CA VAL A 256 21.71 0.55 -5.61
C VAL A 256 22.02 -0.93 -5.75
N LYS A 257 22.75 -1.33 -6.79
CA LYS A 257 23.24 -2.71 -6.95
C LYS A 257 24.14 -3.13 -5.80
N ASP A 258 25.05 -2.27 -5.37
CA ASP A 258 25.95 -2.57 -4.26
C ASP A 258 25.18 -2.67 -2.93
N LEU A 259 24.17 -1.81 -2.71
CA LEU A 259 23.26 -1.91 -1.56
C LEU A 259 22.48 -3.25 -1.57
N ASN A 260 21.95 -3.66 -2.71
CA ASN A 260 21.27 -4.95 -2.84
C ASN A 260 22.20 -6.13 -2.54
N ASN A 261 23.42 -6.10 -3.05
CA ASN A 261 24.42 -7.13 -2.77
C ASN A 261 24.78 -7.19 -1.28
N MET A 262 24.93 -6.02 -0.65
CA MET A 262 25.16 -5.93 0.79
C MET A 262 23.95 -6.50 1.57
N TYR A 263 22.74 -6.11 1.22
CA TYR A 263 21.51 -6.58 1.87
C TYR A 263 21.41 -8.11 1.81
N LEU A 264 21.59 -8.71 0.63
CA LEU A 264 21.56 -10.15 0.43
C LEU A 264 22.69 -10.89 1.16
N ALA A 265 23.86 -10.25 1.32
CA ALA A 265 24.99 -10.84 2.03
C ALA A 265 24.85 -10.84 3.56
N HIS A 266 23.86 -10.09 4.10
CA HIS A 266 23.65 -9.94 5.54
C HIS A 266 22.25 -10.40 5.95
N PRO A 267 22.05 -11.71 6.21
CA PRO A 267 20.75 -12.28 6.59
C PRO A 267 20.07 -11.58 7.76
N ALA A 268 20.81 -11.01 8.69
CA ALA A 268 20.26 -10.24 9.81
C ALA A 268 19.44 -9.01 9.39
N LEU A 269 19.51 -8.56 8.12
CA LEU A 269 18.71 -7.45 7.60
C LEU A 269 17.32 -7.89 7.09
N TYR A 270 17.05 -9.20 6.97
CA TYR A 270 15.79 -9.68 6.40
C TYR A 270 15.26 -11.01 6.97
N GLN A 271 16.01 -11.70 7.84
CA GLN A 271 15.58 -12.99 8.41
C GLN A 271 14.94 -12.86 9.81
N LEU A 272 15.13 -11.74 10.48
CA LEU A 272 14.64 -11.52 11.85
C LEU A 272 13.42 -10.59 11.90
N ASP A 273 12.87 -10.22 10.76
CA ASP A 273 11.67 -9.36 10.71
C ASP A 273 10.37 -10.11 11.09
N ASP A 274 10.44 -11.43 11.31
CA ASP A 274 9.27 -12.30 11.57
C ASP A 274 9.22 -12.83 13.03
N GLU A 275 10.02 -12.29 13.98
CA GLU A 275 10.00 -12.73 15.40
C GLU A 275 9.49 -11.66 16.35
#